data_d5499faf940ec8ae13c40cedec1643c8
#
_entry.id   d5499faf940ec8ae13c40cedec1643c8
#
_cell.length_a   1.000
_cell.length_b   1.000
_cell.length_c   1.000
_cell.angle_alpha   90.00
_cell.angle_beta   90.00
_cell.angle_gamma   90.00
#
_symmetry.space_group_name_H-M   'P 1'
#
loop_
_entity.id
_entity.type
_entity.pdbx_description
1 polymer ?
#
loop_
_entity_poly.entity_id
_entity_poly.type
_entity_poly.pdbx_seq_one_letter_code
_entity_poly.pdbx_strand_id
1 'polypeptide(L)'
;MVECPSLIQPLLTGKANEGKSMFRSVKNHSIEYLESPLLSKCDFLTHAFCTRLGGVSENEYASLNISFKEGDEEGKVLHNWNRIAMAFAIPLEQFLVVNQVHGDDVLVIPPYGDFFSTRAELNHDAIVTNRTNLAVCIKTADCVPVFFVDRIKKIIAVVHAGWRSSALEISAKVIRLLREKYGSAKQDILAAIGPAIGRCCFEVDGTTADAFFNQKNNEEFLFSCFGTNKWILDLAGANRRQILNCDIPEENIDVADLCTSCRQDLFFSHRGSGGITGRQVNFMMIKGDAPCRVLTIGDEYPRIQ
;
A
#
# COMPACT_ATOMS: atom_id res chain seq x y z
N MET A 1 -5.57 13.33 -24.61
CA MET A 1 -5.37 14.21 -23.44
C MET A 1 -6.76 14.64 -22.99
N VAL A 2 -7.28 14.01 -21.96
CA VAL A 2 -8.55 14.44 -21.33
C VAL A 2 -8.12 15.38 -20.22
N GLU A 3 -8.39 16.66 -20.42
CA GLU A 3 -8.15 17.67 -19.41
C GLU A 3 -8.99 17.33 -18.17
N CYS A 4 -8.33 17.28 -17.01
CA CYS A 4 -8.98 17.18 -15.72
C CYS A 4 -10.00 18.33 -15.61
N PRO A 5 -11.30 18.10 -15.39
CA PRO A 5 -12.27 19.18 -15.38
C PRO A 5 -11.96 20.15 -14.23
N SER A 6 -11.53 21.35 -14.57
CA SER A 6 -11.22 22.48 -13.66
C SER A 6 -12.47 23.10 -13.01
N LEU A 7 -13.56 22.35 -12.83
CA LEU A 7 -14.86 22.87 -12.40
C LEU A 7 -15.26 22.50 -10.95
N ILE A 8 -14.33 22.00 -10.13
CA ILE A 8 -14.59 21.81 -8.69
C ILE A 8 -13.57 22.63 -7.88
N GLN A 9 -13.60 23.93 -8.06
CA GLN A 9 -13.23 24.93 -7.06
C GLN A 9 -14.41 25.91 -6.99
N PRO A 10 -15.10 26.15 -5.86
CA PRO A 10 -14.57 26.35 -4.52
C PRO A 10 -15.52 25.82 -3.41
N LEU A 11 -15.25 24.71 -2.81
CA LEU A 11 -15.87 24.34 -1.52
C LEU A 11 -14.85 23.84 -0.49
N LEU A 12 -13.58 24.11 -0.71
CA LEU A 12 -12.51 23.72 0.21
C LEU A 12 -11.79 24.95 0.80
N THR A 13 -12.55 25.86 1.45
CA THR A 13 -11.99 26.70 2.52
C THR A 13 -12.06 25.96 3.86
N GLY A 14 -11.62 24.72 3.88
CA GLY A 14 -11.14 24.09 5.10
C GLY A 14 -9.73 24.63 5.33
N LYS A 15 -9.52 25.33 6.46
CA LYS A 15 -8.22 25.82 6.91
C LYS A 15 -7.16 24.79 6.63
N ALA A 16 -6.08 25.17 5.92
CA ALA A 16 -4.86 24.38 5.85
C ALA A 16 -4.49 24.01 7.30
N ASN A 17 -4.49 22.72 7.62
CA ASN A 17 -4.03 22.23 8.91
C ASN A 17 -2.52 22.48 8.94
N GLU A 18 -2.12 23.59 9.53
CA GLU A 18 -0.73 23.83 9.92
C GLU A 18 -0.34 22.73 10.90
N GLY A 19 0.52 21.79 10.44
CA GLY A 19 1.07 20.72 11.27
C GLY A 19 0.94 19.29 10.71
N LYS A 20 0.30 19.06 9.57
CA LYS A 20 0.25 17.72 8.96
C LYS A 20 1.60 17.34 8.35
N SER A 21 2.18 16.27 8.89
CA SER A 21 3.40 15.63 8.39
C SER A 21 3.23 15.22 6.92
N MET A 22 3.94 15.89 6.02
CA MET A 22 3.96 15.46 4.61
C MET A 22 4.93 14.30 4.44
N PHE A 23 4.51 13.27 3.70
CA PHE A 23 5.41 12.20 3.27
C PHE A 23 6.69 12.77 2.65
N ARG A 24 7.83 12.16 2.95
CA ARG A 24 9.12 12.61 2.44
C ARG A 24 9.50 11.81 1.21
N SER A 25 9.86 12.48 0.13
CA SER A 25 10.55 11.83 -0.99
C SER A 25 12.00 11.55 -0.59
N VAL A 26 12.40 10.30 -0.78
CA VAL A 26 13.75 9.80 -0.51
C VAL A 26 14.29 9.18 -1.78
N LYS A 27 15.56 9.48 -2.08
CA LYS A 27 16.28 8.83 -3.18
C LYS A 27 17.41 8.00 -2.60
N ASN A 28 17.39 6.70 -2.87
CA ASN A 28 18.45 5.79 -2.47
C ASN A 28 18.94 5.03 -3.70
N HIS A 29 20.21 5.22 -4.07
CA HIS A 29 20.75 4.79 -5.36
C HIS A 29 19.89 5.34 -6.52
N SER A 30 19.34 4.48 -7.37
CA SER A 30 18.44 4.86 -8.45
C SER A 30 16.96 4.87 -8.05
N ILE A 31 16.61 4.33 -6.87
CA ILE A 31 15.23 4.18 -6.43
C ILE A 31 14.75 5.44 -5.75
N GLU A 32 13.56 5.91 -6.14
CA GLU A 32 12.84 6.98 -5.47
C GLU A 32 11.58 6.42 -4.80
N TYR A 33 11.38 6.77 -3.54
CA TYR A 33 10.26 6.29 -2.74
C TYR A 33 9.82 7.35 -1.72
N LEU A 34 8.67 7.12 -1.11
CA LEU A 34 8.14 7.97 -0.06
C LEU A 34 8.20 7.26 1.29
N GLU A 35 8.47 8.03 2.32
CA GLU A 35 8.40 7.62 3.72
C GLU A 35 7.35 8.43 4.48
N SER A 36 6.63 7.75 5.37
CA SER A 36 5.81 8.41 6.38
C SER A 36 6.69 8.91 7.52
N PRO A 37 6.72 10.21 7.82
CA PRO A 37 7.45 10.75 8.96
C PRO A 37 6.98 10.18 10.30
N LEU A 38 5.72 9.76 10.39
CA LEU A 38 5.18 9.10 11.58
C LEU A 38 5.83 7.73 11.79
N LEU A 39 5.88 6.90 10.74
CA LEU A 39 6.49 5.57 10.81
C LEU A 39 8.01 5.64 10.93
N SER A 40 8.66 6.68 10.38
CA SER A 40 10.11 6.89 10.51
C SER A 40 10.58 7.12 11.95
N LYS A 41 9.67 7.38 12.90
CA LYS A 41 9.98 7.44 14.32
C LYS A 41 10.24 6.05 14.95
N CYS A 42 9.91 4.97 14.23
CA CYS A 42 10.16 3.60 14.67
C CYS A 42 11.53 3.13 14.16
N ASP A 43 12.59 3.23 14.99
CA ASP A 43 13.97 2.92 14.62
C ASP A 43 14.16 1.46 14.14
N PHE A 44 13.29 0.55 14.60
CA PHE A 44 13.30 -0.86 14.22
C PHE A 44 12.69 -1.12 12.84
N LEU A 45 12.11 -0.11 12.19
CA LEU A 45 11.34 -0.29 10.96
C LEU A 45 12.12 0.19 9.73
N THR A 46 12.03 -0.57 8.64
CA THR A 46 12.25 -0.11 7.26
C THR A 46 10.91 -0.10 6.57
N HIS A 47 10.57 1.00 5.89
CA HIS A 47 9.33 1.08 5.11
C HIS A 47 9.52 1.94 3.88
N ALA A 48 8.81 1.60 2.81
CA ALA A 48 8.84 2.37 1.57
C ALA A 48 7.50 2.26 0.82
N PHE A 49 7.03 3.39 0.32
CA PHE A 49 6.04 3.48 -0.74
C PHE A 49 6.80 3.86 -2.01
N CYS A 50 7.14 2.86 -2.82
CA CYS A 50 7.98 3.10 -3.98
C CYS A 50 7.23 3.87 -5.08
N THR A 51 8.00 4.64 -5.85
CA THR A 51 7.51 5.27 -7.08
C THR A 51 7.76 4.36 -8.28
N ARG A 52 7.35 4.80 -9.48
CA ARG A 52 7.70 4.12 -10.74
C ARG A 52 9.12 4.42 -11.24
N LEU A 53 9.87 5.25 -10.51
CA LEU A 53 11.17 5.77 -10.96
C LEU A 53 12.34 4.87 -10.54
N GLY A 54 13.37 4.81 -11.39
CA GLY A 54 14.64 4.16 -11.06
C GLY A 54 14.80 2.73 -11.58
N GLY A 55 13.85 2.22 -12.37
CA GLY A 55 13.92 0.91 -12.99
C GLY A 55 14.53 0.90 -14.40
N VAL A 56 14.34 -0.23 -15.10
CA VAL A 56 14.82 -0.50 -16.47
C VAL A 56 13.70 -0.88 -17.43
N SER A 57 12.48 -1.04 -16.95
CA SER A 57 11.33 -1.29 -17.83
C SER A 57 11.04 -0.08 -18.71
N GLU A 58 10.42 -0.32 -19.86
CA GLU A 58 10.18 0.67 -20.91
C GLU A 58 8.68 0.82 -21.21
N ASN A 59 8.33 1.78 -22.02
CA ASN A 59 6.97 2.05 -22.50
C ASN A 59 5.96 2.21 -21.32
N GLU A 60 4.88 1.46 -21.34
CA GLU A 60 3.80 1.50 -20.34
C GLU A 60 4.29 1.07 -18.94
N TYR A 61 5.41 0.33 -18.90
CA TYR A 61 6.03 -0.20 -17.67
C TYR A 61 7.19 0.66 -17.16
N ALA A 62 7.49 1.78 -17.83
CA ALA A 62 8.62 2.63 -17.47
C ALA A 62 8.41 3.27 -16.09
N SER A 63 9.33 3.05 -15.17
CA SER A 63 10.58 2.31 -15.29
C SER A 63 10.73 1.17 -14.28
N LEU A 64 10.20 1.31 -13.05
CA LEU A 64 10.37 0.37 -11.93
C LEU A 64 9.17 -0.56 -11.77
N ASN A 65 8.74 -1.20 -12.86
CA ASN A 65 7.70 -2.21 -12.76
C ASN A 65 8.23 -3.47 -12.05
N ILE A 66 7.44 -3.95 -11.07
CA ILE A 66 7.80 -5.13 -10.27
C ILE A 66 6.81 -6.30 -10.44
N SER A 67 5.87 -6.19 -11.37
CA SER A 67 4.88 -7.24 -11.60
C SER A 67 5.22 -8.06 -12.84
N PHE A 68 5.29 -9.38 -12.68
CA PHE A 68 5.49 -10.33 -13.79
C PHE A 68 4.18 -10.60 -14.57
N LYS A 69 3.03 -10.13 -14.07
CA LYS A 69 1.71 -10.47 -14.61
C LYS A 69 1.15 -9.41 -15.59
N GLU A 70 1.84 -8.30 -15.76
CA GLU A 70 1.30 -7.16 -16.54
C GLU A 70 1.70 -7.18 -18.03
N GLY A 71 2.56 -8.13 -18.43
CA GLY A 71 3.03 -8.26 -19.82
C GLY A 71 4.36 -7.58 -20.12
N ASP A 72 5.08 -7.12 -19.11
CA ASP A 72 6.45 -6.64 -19.22
C ASP A 72 7.45 -7.81 -19.40
N GLU A 73 8.63 -7.49 -19.84
CA GLU A 73 9.73 -8.45 -19.99
C GLU A 73 10.23 -8.94 -18.63
N GLU A 74 10.15 -10.24 -18.36
CA GLU A 74 10.51 -10.84 -17.06
C GLU A 74 11.93 -10.48 -16.61
N GLY A 75 12.90 -10.43 -17.53
CA GLY A 75 14.27 -10.03 -17.24
C GLY A 75 14.37 -8.60 -16.70
N LYS A 76 13.56 -7.67 -17.22
CA LYS A 76 13.49 -6.29 -16.74
C LYS A 76 12.85 -6.21 -15.36
N VAL A 77 11.76 -6.96 -15.14
CA VAL A 77 11.09 -7.04 -13.83
C VAL A 77 12.04 -7.58 -12.75
N LEU A 78 12.77 -8.66 -13.06
CA LEU A 78 13.78 -9.23 -12.15
C LEU A 78 14.91 -8.22 -11.87
N HIS A 79 15.36 -7.49 -12.88
CA HIS A 79 16.36 -6.44 -12.71
C HIS A 79 15.85 -5.31 -11.79
N ASN A 80 14.58 -4.93 -11.91
CA ASN A 80 13.95 -3.94 -11.04
C ASN A 80 13.91 -4.40 -9.58
N TRP A 81 13.55 -5.67 -9.32
CA TRP A 81 13.60 -6.25 -8.00
C TRP A 81 15.02 -6.25 -7.41
N ASN A 82 16.04 -6.59 -8.20
CA ASN A 82 17.44 -6.52 -7.76
C ASN A 82 17.86 -5.09 -7.40
N ARG A 83 17.40 -4.07 -8.14
CA ARG A 83 17.66 -2.66 -7.79
C ARG A 83 17.05 -2.28 -6.45
N ILE A 84 15.82 -2.73 -6.18
CA ILE A 84 15.16 -2.51 -4.87
C ILE A 84 15.95 -3.23 -3.77
N ALA A 85 16.31 -4.49 -3.96
CA ALA A 85 17.10 -5.28 -3.01
C ALA A 85 18.43 -4.58 -2.66
N MET A 86 19.14 -4.07 -3.66
CA MET A 86 20.39 -3.33 -3.47
C MET A 86 20.16 -1.99 -2.74
N ALA A 87 19.14 -1.23 -3.12
CA ALA A 87 18.85 0.08 -2.53
C ALA A 87 18.55 -0.02 -1.03
N PHE A 88 17.88 -1.07 -0.60
CA PHE A 88 17.51 -1.27 0.81
C PHE A 88 18.44 -2.22 1.57
N ALA A 89 19.47 -2.78 0.92
CA ALA A 89 20.35 -3.81 1.46
C ALA A 89 19.57 -5.01 2.04
N ILE A 90 18.50 -5.40 1.35
CA ILE A 90 17.64 -6.53 1.71
C ILE A 90 17.84 -7.62 0.64
N PRO A 91 18.29 -8.83 0.99
CA PRO A 91 18.37 -9.94 0.07
C PRO A 91 17.03 -10.22 -0.63
N LEU A 92 17.08 -10.56 -1.91
CA LEU A 92 15.87 -10.69 -2.74
C LEU A 92 14.89 -11.75 -2.20
N GLU A 93 15.42 -12.84 -1.65
CA GLU A 93 14.67 -13.92 -1.02
C GLU A 93 13.94 -13.52 0.28
N GLN A 94 14.25 -12.35 0.84
CA GLN A 94 13.56 -11.80 2.01
C GLN A 94 12.34 -10.95 1.65
N PHE A 95 12.08 -10.71 0.36
CA PHE A 95 10.85 -10.06 -0.07
C PHE A 95 9.72 -11.07 -0.24
N LEU A 96 8.65 -10.89 0.52
CA LEU A 96 7.44 -11.70 0.41
C LEU A 96 6.33 -10.89 -0.24
N VAL A 97 5.90 -11.33 -1.40
CA VAL A 97 4.76 -10.75 -2.14
C VAL A 97 3.64 -11.78 -2.18
N VAL A 98 2.42 -11.37 -1.87
CA VAL A 98 1.22 -12.21 -1.96
C VAL A 98 0.53 -12.01 -3.31
N ASN A 99 -0.28 -13.00 -3.71
CA ASN A 99 -1.20 -12.86 -4.82
C ASN A 99 -2.44 -12.11 -4.35
N GLN A 100 -2.54 -10.83 -4.70
CA GLN A 100 -3.65 -9.94 -4.32
C GLN A 100 -4.88 -10.25 -5.17
N VAL A 101 -6.00 -10.54 -4.53
CA VAL A 101 -7.25 -10.96 -5.17
C VAL A 101 -8.41 -9.97 -4.96
N HIS A 102 -8.10 -8.81 -4.37
CA HIS A 102 -9.06 -7.78 -3.98
C HIS A 102 -10.12 -8.29 -2.99
N GLY A 103 -9.74 -9.24 -2.15
CA GLY A 103 -10.52 -9.75 -1.03
C GLY A 103 -10.20 -9.03 0.28
N ASP A 104 -10.51 -9.68 1.40
CA ASP A 104 -10.23 -9.18 2.75
C ASP A 104 -9.46 -10.19 3.61
N ASP A 105 -8.90 -11.24 2.99
CA ASP A 105 -8.13 -12.23 3.70
C ASP A 105 -6.77 -11.71 4.12
N VAL A 106 -6.41 -12.03 5.38
CA VAL A 106 -5.20 -11.55 6.04
C VAL A 106 -4.26 -12.72 6.30
N LEU A 107 -3.08 -12.68 5.71
CA LEU A 107 -2.02 -13.64 5.98
C LEU A 107 -1.31 -13.26 7.28
N VAL A 108 -1.28 -14.18 8.24
CA VAL A 108 -0.55 -14.00 9.50
C VAL A 108 0.69 -14.88 9.49
N ILE A 109 1.87 -14.25 9.51
CA ILE A 109 3.14 -14.95 9.49
C ILE A 109 3.72 -14.98 10.90
N PRO A 110 4.00 -16.18 11.47
CA PRO A 110 4.56 -16.28 12.80
C PRO A 110 6.03 -15.80 12.84
N PRO A 111 6.52 -15.37 14.02
CA PRO A 111 7.89 -14.85 14.17
C PRO A 111 8.96 -15.90 13.90
N TYR A 112 8.65 -17.17 14.10
CA TYR A 112 9.56 -18.31 13.97
C TYR A 112 8.93 -19.45 13.18
N GLY A 113 9.77 -20.40 12.78
CA GLY A 113 9.33 -21.61 12.07
C GLY A 113 9.42 -21.49 10.56
N ASP A 114 9.27 -22.63 9.91
CA ASP A 114 9.27 -22.73 8.45
C ASP A 114 7.88 -22.43 7.89
N PHE A 115 7.62 -21.15 7.64
CA PHE A 115 6.40 -20.69 6.98
C PHE A 115 6.41 -21.03 5.48
N PHE A 116 7.60 -21.15 4.89
CA PHE A 116 7.78 -21.22 3.44
C PHE A 116 7.75 -22.65 2.88
N SER A 117 7.65 -23.68 3.72
CA SER A 117 7.54 -25.09 3.30
C SER A 117 6.17 -25.41 2.67
N THR A 118 5.14 -24.64 2.95
CA THR A 118 3.83 -24.81 2.35
C THR A 118 3.78 -24.12 0.98
N ARG A 119 3.65 -24.93 -0.10
CA ARG A 119 3.48 -24.45 -1.49
C ARG A 119 2.06 -23.92 -1.77
N ALA A 120 1.31 -23.47 -0.77
CA ALA A 120 -0.02 -22.91 -0.99
C ALA A 120 0.08 -21.55 -1.70
N GLU A 121 -0.80 -21.33 -2.67
CA GLU A 121 -0.99 -19.99 -3.24
C GLU A 121 -1.40 -19.04 -2.11
N LEU A 122 -0.64 -17.96 -1.96
CA LEU A 122 -0.89 -16.97 -0.91
C LEU A 122 -1.87 -15.89 -1.43
N ASN A 123 -3.14 -16.29 -1.62
CA ASN A 123 -4.20 -15.39 -2.09
C ASN A 123 -4.72 -14.51 -0.96
N HIS A 124 -4.04 -13.38 -0.70
CA HIS A 124 -4.35 -12.48 0.40
C HIS A 124 -4.18 -11.02 -0.01
N ASP A 125 -4.90 -10.12 0.64
CA ASP A 125 -4.78 -8.68 0.41
C ASP A 125 -4.16 -7.94 1.61
N ALA A 126 -3.81 -8.65 2.67
CA ALA A 126 -3.05 -8.11 3.78
C ALA A 126 -2.06 -9.15 4.35
N ILE A 127 -0.97 -8.67 4.93
CA ILE A 127 0.02 -9.49 5.63
C ILE A 127 0.29 -8.88 6.99
N VAL A 128 0.25 -9.69 8.05
CA VAL A 128 0.58 -9.29 9.42
C VAL A 128 1.73 -10.15 9.93
N THR A 129 2.75 -9.54 10.51
CA THR A 129 3.88 -10.26 11.09
C THR A 129 4.62 -9.46 12.15
N ASN A 130 5.29 -10.17 13.05
CA ASN A 130 6.35 -9.66 13.92
C ASN A 130 7.70 -10.34 13.64
N ARG A 131 7.82 -10.98 12.46
CA ARG A 131 9.06 -11.61 12.01
C ARG A 131 10.06 -10.56 11.56
N THR A 132 11.29 -10.63 12.05
CA THR A 132 12.38 -9.75 11.64
C THR A 132 13.01 -10.20 10.32
N ASN A 133 13.64 -9.28 9.61
CA ASN A 133 14.34 -9.52 8.34
C ASN A 133 13.47 -10.17 7.25
N LEU A 134 12.16 -9.91 7.28
CA LEU A 134 11.21 -10.27 6.23
C LEU A 134 10.52 -9.01 5.75
N ALA A 135 10.76 -8.64 4.51
CA ALA A 135 10.09 -7.53 3.85
C ALA A 135 8.74 -8.00 3.30
N VAL A 136 7.65 -7.64 3.98
CA VAL A 136 6.29 -7.96 3.54
C VAL A 136 5.79 -6.88 2.58
N CYS A 137 5.30 -7.32 1.41
CA CYS A 137 5.09 -6.46 0.24
C CYS A 137 3.67 -6.56 -0.31
N ILE A 138 3.17 -5.44 -0.80
CA ILE A 138 1.98 -5.35 -1.65
C ILE A 138 2.32 -4.54 -2.91
N LYS A 139 1.60 -4.84 -4.00
CA LYS A 139 1.73 -4.16 -5.30
C LYS A 139 0.52 -3.27 -5.51
N THR A 140 0.72 -2.06 -6.01
CA THR A 140 -0.38 -1.14 -6.33
C THR A 140 -0.17 -0.45 -7.68
N ALA A 141 -1.29 -0.05 -8.28
CA ALA A 141 -1.43 0.98 -9.30
C ALA A 141 -2.86 1.49 -9.15
N ASP A 142 -3.06 2.52 -8.32
CA ASP A 142 -4.30 3.14 -7.86
C ASP A 142 -4.90 2.63 -6.55
N CYS A 143 -4.87 1.31 -6.26
CA CYS A 143 -5.35 0.81 -4.97
C CYS A 143 -4.55 1.40 -3.80
N VAL A 144 -5.20 1.56 -2.65
CA VAL A 144 -4.61 2.20 -1.47
C VAL A 144 -3.68 1.23 -0.74
N PRO A 145 -2.37 1.53 -0.63
CA PRO A 145 -1.50 0.83 0.29
C PRO A 145 -1.68 1.40 1.69
N VAL A 146 -2.00 0.55 2.67
CA VAL A 146 -2.09 0.96 4.08
C VAL A 146 -1.09 0.16 4.90
N PHE A 147 -0.32 0.86 5.71
CA PHE A 147 0.64 0.28 6.64
C PHE A 147 0.16 0.48 8.08
N PHE A 148 0.27 -0.56 8.89
CA PHE A 148 0.03 -0.50 10.33
C PHE A 148 1.27 -0.97 11.08
N VAL A 149 1.59 -0.30 12.19
CA VAL A 149 2.70 -0.64 13.07
C VAL A 149 2.24 -0.55 14.52
N ASP A 150 2.29 -1.66 15.26
CA ASP A 150 2.30 -1.59 16.72
C ASP A 150 3.74 -1.29 17.16
N ARG A 151 3.95 -0.04 17.60
CA ARG A 151 5.29 0.46 17.93
C ARG A 151 5.88 -0.17 19.20
N ILE A 152 5.03 -0.70 20.09
CA ILE A 152 5.47 -1.32 21.34
C ILE A 152 5.77 -2.80 21.15
N LYS A 153 4.86 -3.53 20.48
CA LYS A 153 5.00 -4.97 20.26
C LYS A 153 5.83 -5.33 19.04
N LYS A 154 6.22 -4.32 18.26
CA LYS A 154 6.95 -4.46 16.99
C LYS A 154 6.24 -5.43 16.04
N ILE A 155 4.98 -5.14 15.74
CA ILE A 155 4.18 -5.88 14.78
C ILE A 155 3.89 -4.96 13.61
N ILE A 156 3.99 -5.47 12.40
CA ILE A 156 3.72 -4.73 11.18
C ILE A 156 2.61 -5.39 10.37
N ALA A 157 1.85 -4.58 9.63
CA ALA A 157 0.89 -5.08 8.66
C ALA A 157 0.90 -4.22 7.40
N VAL A 158 0.97 -4.85 6.23
CA VAL A 158 0.76 -4.21 4.92
C VAL A 158 -0.58 -4.63 4.37
N VAL A 159 -1.35 -3.67 3.83
CA VAL A 159 -2.71 -3.88 3.35
C VAL A 159 -2.86 -3.31 1.95
N HIS A 160 -3.31 -4.15 1.03
CA HIS A 160 -3.77 -3.75 -0.29
C HIS A 160 -5.28 -3.47 -0.22
N ALA A 161 -5.65 -2.19 -0.13
CA ALA A 161 -7.03 -1.77 -0.03
C ALA A 161 -7.53 -1.26 -1.40
N GLY A 162 -7.85 -2.19 -2.32
CA GLY A 162 -8.65 -1.91 -3.50
C GLY A 162 -10.09 -1.59 -3.10
N TRP A 163 -10.95 -1.15 -4.04
CA TRP A 163 -12.30 -0.77 -3.69
C TRP A 163 -13.12 -1.93 -3.08
N ARG A 164 -12.96 -3.17 -3.58
CA ARG A 164 -13.63 -4.34 -3.00
C ARG A 164 -13.15 -4.65 -1.59
N SER A 165 -11.84 -4.68 -1.39
CA SER A 165 -11.22 -4.88 -0.07
C SER A 165 -11.62 -3.78 0.92
N SER A 166 -11.71 -2.54 0.46
CA SER A 166 -12.16 -1.39 1.27
C SER A 166 -13.66 -1.49 1.59
N ALA A 167 -14.48 -1.96 0.64
CA ALA A 167 -15.90 -2.23 0.89
C ALA A 167 -16.11 -3.33 1.96
N LEU A 168 -15.21 -4.31 2.01
CA LEU A 168 -15.16 -5.38 3.04
C LEU A 168 -14.45 -4.93 4.33
N GLU A 169 -14.10 -3.65 4.46
CA GLU A 169 -13.47 -3.06 5.64
C GLU A 169 -12.13 -3.73 6.04
N ILE A 170 -11.28 -4.07 5.07
CA ILE A 170 -10.01 -4.77 5.32
C ILE A 170 -9.11 -4.03 6.32
N SER A 171 -9.06 -2.70 6.30
CA SER A 171 -8.26 -1.90 7.25
C SER A 171 -8.75 -2.08 8.69
N ALA A 172 -10.07 -2.06 8.90
CA ALA A 172 -10.66 -2.32 10.22
C ALA A 172 -10.46 -3.79 10.66
N LYS A 173 -10.54 -4.75 9.72
CA LYS A 173 -10.28 -6.17 9.99
C LYS A 173 -8.85 -6.39 10.49
N VAL A 174 -7.87 -5.76 9.87
CA VAL A 174 -6.46 -5.84 10.31
C VAL A 174 -6.28 -5.24 11.70
N ILE A 175 -6.89 -4.08 12.00
CA ILE A 175 -6.80 -3.46 13.34
C ILE A 175 -7.44 -4.37 14.39
N ARG A 176 -8.62 -4.95 14.11
CA ARG A 176 -9.25 -5.94 15.03
C ARG A 176 -8.32 -7.13 15.28
N LEU A 177 -7.69 -7.68 14.23
CA LEU A 177 -6.73 -8.78 14.36
C LEU A 177 -5.53 -8.38 15.22
N LEU A 178 -4.95 -7.19 15.04
CA LEU A 178 -3.85 -6.70 15.88
C LEU A 178 -4.26 -6.63 17.36
N ARG A 179 -5.46 -6.17 17.64
CA ARG A 179 -6.00 -6.04 19.01
C ARG A 179 -6.33 -7.39 19.63
N GLU A 180 -7.03 -8.26 18.92
CA GLU A 180 -7.53 -9.54 19.43
C GLU A 180 -6.41 -10.59 19.56
N LYS A 181 -5.59 -10.73 18.51
CA LYS A 181 -4.55 -11.76 18.49
C LYS A 181 -3.30 -11.36 19.24
N TYR A 182 -2.92 -10.09 19.15
CA TYR A 182 -1.65 -9.60 19.74
C TYR A 182 -1.86 -8.71 20.96
N GLY A 183 -3.11 -8.35 21.29
CA GLY A 183 -3.43 -7.43 22.38
C GLY A 183 -2.86 -6.02 22.16
N SER A 184 -2.78 -5.56 20.91
CA SER A 184 -2.30 -4.22 20.58
C SER A 184 -3.25 -3.16 21.15
N ALA A 185 -2.71 -2.19 21.86
CA ALA A 185 -3.49 -1.07 22.33
C ALA A 185 -3.67 -0.04 21.23
N LYS A 186 -4.87 0.55 21.11
CA LYS A 186 -5.18 1.48 20.02
C LYS A 186 -4.24 2.69 19.94
N GLN A 187 -3.78 3.20 21.07
CA GLN A 187 -2.82 4.30 21.15
C GLN A 187 -1.41 3.93 20.67
N ASP A 188 -1.09 2.63 20.56
CA ASP A 188 0.21 2.15 20.15
C ASP A 188 0.26 1.75 18.67
N ILE A 189 -0.91 1.72 18.01
CA ILE A 189 -1.01 1.46 16.58
C ILE A 189 -0.83 2.77 15.82
N LEU A 190 0.16 2.78 14.93
CA LEU A 190 0.39 3.82 13.93
C LEU A 190 -0.11 3.34 12.58
N ALA A 191 -0.66 4.24 11.77
CA ALA A 191 -1.14 3.95 10.43
C ALA A 191 -0.55 4.93 9.42
N ALA A 192 -0.17 4.44 8.23
CA ALA A 192 0.21 5.28 7.10
C ALA A 192 -0.54 4.84 5.85
N ILE A 193 -1.28 5.77 5.25
CA ILE A 193 -2.00 5.59 4.00
C ILE A 193 -1.17 6.19 2.88
N GLY A 194 -0.63 5.34 2.00
CA GLY A 194 0.26 5.75 0.92
C GLY A 194 -0.46 6.31 -0.30
N PRO A 195 0.31 6.66 -1.36
CA PRO A 195 -0.25 7.18 -2.60
C PRO A 195 -1.24 6.20 -3.25
N ALA A 196 -2.38 6.74 -3.68
CA ALA A 196 -3.46 5.98 -4.29
C ALA A 196 -4.22 6.87 -5.28
N ILE A 197 -5.19 6.31 -6.00
CA ILE A 197 -6.08 7.14 -6.80
C ILE A 197 -6.90 8.06 -5.89
N GLY A 198 -6.82 9.34 -6.14
CA GLY A 198 -7.55 10.35 -5.38
C GLY A 198 -8.97 10.56 -5.90
N ARG A 199 -9.82 11.18 -5.08
CA ARG A 199 -11.19 11.56 -5.43
C ARG A 199 -11.29 12.41 -6.71
N CYS A 200 -10.22 13.11 -7.09
CA CYS A 200 -10.15 13.89 -8.34
C CYS A 200 -10.21 13.02 -9.59
N CYS A 201 -9.90 11.71 -9.50
CA CYS A 201 -9.79 10.79 -10.63
C CYS A 201 -10.62 9.51 -10.44
N PHE A 202 -11.21 9.28 -9.26
CA PHE A 202 -11.90 8.03 -8.98
C PHE A 202 -13.43 8.18 -9.06
N GLU A 203 -13.90 8.41 -10.28
CA GLU A 203 -15.31 8.25 -10.61
C GLU A 203 -15.64 6.75 -10.71
N VAL A 204 -16.75 6.35 -10.09
CA VAL A 204 -17.23 4.97 -10.03
C VAL A 204 -18.70 4.90 -10.43
N ASP A 205 -19.17 3.72 -10.80
CA ASP A 205 -20.56 3.43 -11.08
C ASP A 205 -21.38 3.19 -9.80
N GLY A 206 -22.71 3.10 -9.96
CA GLY A 206 -23.63 2.80 -8.87
C GLY A 206 -23.31 1.49 -8.17
N THR A 207 -22.92 0.44 -8.91
CA THR A 207 -22.60 -0.87 -8.33
C THR A 207 -21.41 -0.81 -7.38
N THR A 208 -20.40 -0.03 -7.73
CA THR A 208 -19.24 0.20 -6.84
C THR A 208 -19.65 1.06 -5.65
N ALA A 209 -20.48 2.09 -5.84
CA ALA A 209 -20.96 2.95 -4.77
C ALA A 209 -21.84 2.19 -3.76
N ASP A 210 -22.72 1.30 -4.23
CA ASP A 210 -23.62 0.50 -3.41
C ASP A 210 -22.87 -0.33 -2.34
N ALA A 211 -21.65 -0.79 -2.66
CA ALA A 211 -20.82 -1.53 -1.72
C ALA A 211 -20.36 -0.72 -0.49
N PHE A 212 -20.48 0.61 -0.56
CA PHE A 212 -20.07 1.52 0.52
C PHE A 212 -21.24 2.15 1.28
N PHE A 213 -22.48 2.07 0.79
CA PHE A 213 -23.63 2.75 1.44
C PHE A 213 -23.88 2.32 2.87
N ASN A 214 -23.53 1.09 3.24
CA ASN A 214 -23.71 0.58 4.60
C ASN A 214 -22.52 0.89 5.53
N GLN A 215 -21.44 1.49 5.03
CA GLN A 215 -20.34 1.88 5.88
C GLN A 215 -20.66 3.12 6.69
N LYS A 216 -20.21 3.13 7.95
CA LYS A 216 -20.43 4.26 8.85
C LYS A 216 -19.71 5.49 8.33
N ASN A 217 -20.43 6.63 8.30
CA ASN A 217 -19.93 7.92 7.83
C ASN A 217 -19.54 7.91 6.32
N ASN A 218 -20.27 7.17 5.48
CA ASN A 218 -19.97 7.07 4.05
C ASN A 218 -20.05 8.43 3.32
N GLU A 219 -20.84 9.39 3.82
CA GLU A 219 -20.96 10.74 3.30
C GLU A 219 -19.65 11.55 3.32
N GLU A 220 -18.66 11.10 4.07
CA GLU A 220 -17.35 11.76 4.14
C GLU A 220 -16.41 11.35 3.00
N PHE A 221 -16.70 10.23 2.31
CA PHE A 221 -15.84 9.70 1.25
C PHE A 221 -16.58 9.26 -0.03
N LEU A 222 -17.91 9.25 -0.03
CA LEU A 222 -18.72 8.86 -1.19
C LEU A 222 -19.66 10.02 -1.57
N PHE A 223 -19.50 10.55 -2.77
CA PHE A 223 -20.19 11.74 -3.24
C PHE A 223 -20.92 11.47 -4.56
N SER A 224 -22.24 11.75 -4.63
CA SER A 224 -23.01 11.60 -5.86
C SER A 224 -22.66 12.67 -6.88
N CYS A 225 -22.60 12.30 -8.16
CA CYS A 225 -22.49 13.24 -9.28
C CYS A 225 -23.88 13.61 -9.75
N PHE A 226 -24.29 14.87 -9.51
CA PHE A 226 -25.63 15.37 -9.82
C PHE A 226 -26.02 15.11 -11.28
N GLY A 227 -27.21 14.57 -11.50
CA GLY A 227 -27.77 14.33 -12.83
C GLY A 227 -27.21 13.10 -13.57
N THR A 228 -26.41 12.28 -12.91
CA THR A 228 -25.83 11.05 -13.47
C THR A 228 -25.96 9.88 -12.49
N ASN A 229 -25.77 8.64 -12.98
CA ASN A 229 -25.62 7.47 -12.10
C ASN A 229 -24.14 7.21 -11.79
N LYS A 230 -23.38 8.28 -11.50
CA LYS A 230 -21.96 8.24 -11.20
C LYS A 230 -21.70 8.81 -9.82
N TRP A 231 -20.60 8.35 -9.24
CA TRP A 231 -20.16 8.71 -7.90
C TRP A 231 -18.67 9.02 -7.90
N ILE A 232 -18.26 9.89 -7.01
CA ILE A 232 -16.85 10.10 -6.69
C ILE A 232 -16.56 9.34 -5.38
N LEU A 233 -15.58 8.46 -5.41
CA LEU A 233 -15.15 7.70 -4.24
C LEU A 233 -13.76 8.18 -3.80
N ASP A 234 -13.67 8.70 -2.57
CA ASP A 234 -12.39 8.93 -1.89
C ASP A 234 -11.96 7.64 -1.20
N LEU A 235 -11.24 6.79 -1.91
CA LEU A 235 -10.86 5.48 -1.41
C LEU A 235 -9.87 5.55 -0.25
N ALA A 236 -8.95 6.51 -0.26
CA ALA A 236 -8.05 6.78 0.86
C ALA A 236 -8.82 7.30 2.08
N GLY A 237 -9.78 8.20 1.86
CA GLY A 237 -10.69 8.70 2.88
C GLY A 237 -11.54 7.60 3.52
N ALA A 238 -12.05 6.65 2.73
CA ALA A 238 -12.80 5.49 3.23
C ALA A 238 -11.93 4.64 4.19
N ASN A 239 -10.71 4.30 3.79
CA ASN A 239 -9.77 3.56 4.65
C ASN A 239 -9.40 4.35 5.91
N ARG A 240 -9.15 5.66 5.77
CA ARG A 240 -8.91 6.54 6.93
C ARG A 240 -10.10 6.52 7.91
N ARG A 241 -11.34 6.57 7.39
CA ARG A 241 -12.55 6.51 8.22
C ARG A 241 -12.68 5.17 8.94
N GLN A 242 -12.37 4.04 8.29
CA GLN A 242 -12.35 2.72 8.94
C GLN A 242 -11.35 2.68 10.10
N ILE A 243 -10.17 3.26 9.93
CA ILE A 243 -9.12 3.35 10.97
C ILE A 243 -9.63 4.18 12.16
N LEU A 244 -10.22 5.34 11.90
CA LEU A 244 -10.80 6.20 12.94
C LEU A 244 -11.97 5.53 13.67
N ASN A 245 -12.82 4.78 12.95
CA ASN A 245 -13.94 4.03 13.54
C ASN A 245 -13.46 2.86 14.45
N CYS A 246 -12.18 2.47 14.36
CA CYS A 246 -11.52 1.54 15.28
C CYS A 246 -10.88 2.25 16.49
N ASP A 247 -11.16 3.54 16.70
CA ASP A 247 -10.63 4.39 17.76
C ASP A 247 -9.10 4.58 17.73
N ILE A 248 -8.47 4.45 16.57
CA ILE A 248 -7.08 4.85 16.42
C ILE A 248 -7.01 6.38 16.49
N PRO A 249 -6.13 6.97 17.33
CA PRO A 249 -5.99 8.41 17.43
C PRO A 249 -5.63 9.06 16.09
N GLU A 250 -6.21 10.22 15.79
CA GLU A 250 -5.98 10.90 14.50
C GLU A 250 -4.50 11.27 14.30
N GLU A 251 -3.80 11.64 15.35
CA GLU A 251 -2.36 11.92 15.36
C GLU A 251 -1.49 10.69 15.05
N ASN A 252 -2.05 9.49 15.13
CA ASN A 252 -1.41 8.23 14.77
C ASN A 252 -1.67 7.83 13.32
N ILE A 253 -2.23 8.72 12.49
CA ILE A 253 -2.57 8.42 11.09
C ILE A 253 -1.89 9.44 10.18
N ASP A 254 -0.96 8.98 9.35
CA ASP A 254 -0.40 9.74 8.23
C ASP A 254 -1.15 9.40 6.93
N VAL A 255 -1.36 10.41 6.08
CA VAL A 255 -1.93 10.24 4.73
C VAL A 255 -1.06 10.96 3.72
N ALA A 256 -0.67 10.27 2.65
CA ALA A 256 0.19 10.82 1.61
C ALA A 256 -0.48 11.95 0.81
N ASP A 257 -1.82 11.89 0.66
CA ASP A 257 -2.64 12.84 -0.12
C ASP A 257 -2.09 13.09 -1.54
N LEU A 258 -1.62 12.01 -2.20
CA LEU A 258 -1.06 12.01 -3.54
C LEU A 258 -1.88 11.11 -4.46
N CYS A 259 -2.48 11.70 -5.50
CA CYS A 259 -3.23 10.95 -6.50
C CYS A 259 -2.29 10.31 -7.53
N THR A 260 -2.30 8.98 -7.63
CA THR A 260 -1.48 8.22 -8.58
C THR A 260 -1.84 8.53 -10.03
N SER A 261 -3.12 8.75 -10.33
CA SER A 261 -3.60 9.09 -11.66
C SER A 261 -3.23 10.51 -12.11
N CYS A 262 -3.19 11.48 -11.18
CA CYS A 262 -2.69 12.84 -11.47
C CYS A 262 -1.16 12.89 -11.56
N ARG A 263 -0.48 12.02 -10.84
CA ARG A 263 0.98 12.01 -10.72
C ARG A 263 1.60 10.79 -11.39
N GLN A 264 1.23 10.56 -12.68
CA GLN A 264 1.80 9.48 -13.48
C GLN A 264 3.31 9.68 -13.76
N ASP A 265 3.82 10.86 -13.53
CA ASP A 265 5.26 11.14 -13.48
C ASP A 265 5.97 10.39 -12.33
N LEU A 266 5.26 10.11 -11.23
CA LEU A 266 5.80 9.42 -10.06
C LEU A 266 5.25 8.01 -9.85
N PHE A 267 4.03 7.72 -10.31
CA PHE A 267 3.35 6.46 -9.99
C PHE A 267 2.78 5.77 -11.22
N PHE A 268 2.72 4.45 -11.18
CA PHE A 268 1.87 3.69 -12.07
C PHE A 268 0.41 3.91 -11.68
N SER A 269 -0.44 4.10 -12.67
CA SER A 269 -1.88 4.26 -12.48
C SER A 269 -2.64 3.46 -13.52
N HIS A 270 -3.45 2.50 -13.09
CA HIS A 270 -4.30 1.71 -13.96
C HIS A 270 -5.38 2.58 -14.63
N ARG A 271 -5.99 3.48 -13.86
CA ARG A 271 -6.98 4.43 -14.35
C ARG A 271 -6.37 5.43 -15.34
N GLY A 272 -5.24 6.02 -14.97
CA GLY A 272 -4.60 7.06 -15.76
C GLY A 272 -4.00 6.56 -17.07
N SER A 273 -3.57 5.29 -17.13
CA SER A 273 -2.99 4.67 -18.33
C SER A 273 -4.02 3.97 -19.23
N GLY A 274 -5.29 3.89 -18.82
CA GLY A 274 -6.31 3.15 -19.57
C GLY A 274 -6.20 1.62 -19.43
N GLY A 275 -5.55 1.13 -18.37
CA GLY A 275 -5.52 -0.30 -18.00
C GLY A 275 -4.18 -1.00 -18.16
N ILE A 276 -3.32 -0.56 -19.07
CA ILE A 276 -1.99 -1.18 -19.28
C ILE A 276 -0.93 -0.35 -18.57
N THR A 277 -0.32 -0.92 -17.53
CA THR A 277 0.69 -0.22 -16.73
C THR A 277 1.42 -1.19 -15.80
N GLY A 278 2.58 -0.79 -15.29
CA GLY A 278 3.30 -1.53 -14.26
C GLY A 278 2.64 -1.46 -12.88
N ARG A 279 3.36 -2.02 -11.90
CA ARG A 279 2.99 -1.94 -10.48
C ARG A 279 4.19 -1.43 -9.68
N GLN A 280 3.93 -0.51 -8.74
CA GLN A 280 4.91 -0.16 -7.70
C GLN A 280 4.76 -1.09 -6.51
N VAL A 281 5.89 -1.37 -5.83
CA VAL A 281 5.90 -2.09 -4.56
C VAL A 281 5.79 -1.12 -3.40
N ASN A 282 5.05 -1.56 -2.37
CA ASN A 282 5.02 -0.91 -1.06
C ASN A 282 5.34 -1.99 -0.04
N PHE A 283 6.28 -1.74 0.88
CA PHE A 283 6.73 -2.77 1.81
C PHE A 283 7.15 -2.23 3.17
N MET A 284 7.12 -3.11 4.15
CA MET A 284 7.70 -2.91 5.47
C MET A 284 8.54 -4.11 5.90
N MET A 285 9.57 -3.85 6.71
CA MET A 285 10.40 -4.87 7.34
C MET A 285 10.80 -4.44 8.76
N ILE A 286 10.71 -5.36 9.71
CA ILE A 286 11.29 -5.19 11.04
C ILE A 286 12.78 -5.55 10.96
N LYS A 287 13.64 -4.62 11.33
CA LYS A 287 15.09 -4.84 11.39
C LYS A 287 15.43 -5.84 12.49
N GLY A 288 16.21 -6.87 12.17
CA GLY A 288 16.74 -7.81 13.14
C GLY A 288 18.14 -7.43 13.59
N ASP A 289 18.57 -7.93 14.73
CA ASP A 289 19.87 -7.63 15.36
C ASP A 289 21.07 -8.28 14.62
N ALA A 290 20.83 -9.20 13.69
CA ALA A 290 21.86 -9.84 12.87
C ALA A 290 21.39 -9.99 11.42
N PRO A 291 22.29 -9.91 10.42
CA PRO A 291 21.94 -10.28 9.06
C PRO A 291 21.44 -11.73 9.07
N CYS A 292 20.25 -11.95 8.49
CA CYS A 292 19.69 -13.28 8.33
C CYS A 292 20.74 -14.18 7.63
N ARG A 293 21.12 -15.31 8.23
CA ARG A 293 21.94 -16.30 7.53
C ARG A 293 21.17 -16.71 6.28
N VAL A 294 21.79 -16.49 5.12
CA VAL A 294 21.31 -17.00 3.84
C VAL A 294 21.06 -18.50 4.02
N LEU A 295 19.80 -18.90 4.05
CA LEU A 295 19.45 -20.29 3.83
C LEU A 295 19.68 -20.49 2.32
N THR A 296 20.81 -21.08 1.97
CA THR A 296 21.07 -21.59 0.63
C THR A 296 20.03 -22.66 0.32
N ILE A 297 18.92 -22.25 -0.22
CA ILE A 297 17.97 -23.13 -0.91
C ILE A 297 18.36 -23.05 -2.38
N GLY A 298 18.66 -24.22 -2.97
CA GLY A 298 19.16 -24.36 -4.32
C GLY A 298 18.40 -23.57 -5.36
N ASP A 299 19.09 -23.29 -6.45
CA ASP A 299 18.79 -22.51 -7.65
C ASP A 299 17.32 -22.54 -8.15
N GLU A 300 16.37 -22.01 -7.40
CA GLU A 300 15.02 -21.69 -7.87
C GLU A 300 14.73 -20.23 -7.55
N TYR A 301 14.27 -19.50 -8.58
CA TYR A 301 13.91 -18.09 -8.60
C TYR A 301 13.23 -17.60 -7.31
N PRO A 302 13.48 -16.34 -6.92
CA PRO A 302 12.83 -15.76 -5.74
C PRO A 302 11.31 -15.90 -5.84
N ARG A 303 10.66 -16.22 -4.71
CA ARG A 303 9.21 -16.42 -4.59
C ARG A 303 8.41 -15.11 -4.76
N ILE A 304 8.67 -14.39 -5.84
CA ILE A 304 7.96 -13.21 -6.29
C ILE A 304 6.95 -13.71 -7.33
N GLN A 305 5.78 -14.11 -6.88
CA GLN A 305 4.66 -14.50 -7.74
C GLN A 305 3.72 -13.33 -7.99
#